data_0d1fa11b154aaaf72fb665383839dd3c
#
_entry.id   0d1fa11b154aaaf72fb665383839dd3c
#
_cell.length_a   1.000
_cell.length_b   1.000
_cell.length_c   1.000
_cell.angle_alpha   90.00
_cell.angle_beta   90.00
_cell.angle_gamma   90.00
#
_symmetry.space_group_name_H-M   'P 1'
#
loop_
_entity.id
_entity.type
_entity.pdbx_description
1 polymer ?
#
loop_
_entity_poly.entity_id
_entity_poly.type
_entity_poly.pdbx_seq_one_letter_code
_entity_poly.pdbx_strand_id
1 'polypeptide(L)'
;MPSSVKVNGTTTSLAHKGSNGVSKASIPDVCKTPTPGGPVPMPYPNIAQSVTLDKGTTTVKADGMMIAVKGSEYSLSNGDEAGTIGGVKSNTFIKEATWILYSFDVKMDGKNACRLSDPMFHNHENTINAGGNTQPEKRVREVLECGESGTYGDLKKKTGKNQFDRDHVPSKAALKELGKKLAEKADKAFTGAMATAVDSLAAAIAIPKPLHQLHSETYGQTAEKAQADGASTKKLNEATKRDLKAIENNMKSHMDAKCRALYAEWAQEIRDQIEEDPKLYEKFLKAIIGIK
;
A
#
# COMPACT_ATOMS: atom_id res chain seq x y z
N MET A 1 13.59 8.33 4.98
CA MET A 1 12.83 7.22 4.30
C MET A 1 11.68 6.80 5.20
N PRO A 2 10.48 6.47 4.67
CA PRO A 2 9.40 5.95 5.50
C PRO A 2 9.85 4.72 6.29
N SER A 3 9.35 4.54 7.52
CA SER A 3 9.73 3.39 8.35
C SER A 3 9.19 2.08 7.78
N SER A 4 10.05 1.06 7.66
CA SER A 4 9.67 -0.31 7.24
C SER A 4 9.35 -1.22 8.42
N VAL A 5 9.68 -0.81 9.64
CA VAL A 5 9.54 -1.63 10.85
C VAL A 5 8.21 -1.31 11.54
N LYS A 6 7.45 -2.34 11.89
CA LYS A 6 6.19 -2.25 12.64
C LYS A 6 6.40 -2.72 14.08
N VAL A 7 5.66 -2.12 14.99
CA VAL A 7 5.70 -2.41 16.43
C VAL A 7 4.28 -2.48 16.98
N ASN A 8 3.95 -3.53 17.70
CA ASN A 8 2.63 -3.78 18.26
C ASN A 8 1.49 -3.84 17.21
N GLY A 9 1.75 -4.54 16.10
CA GLY A 9 0.78 -4.76 15.04
C GLY A 9 1.26 -4.33 13.65
N THR A 10 0.37 -4.36 12.68
CA THR A 10 0.68 -4.11 11.26
C THR A 10 0.55 -2.63 10.86
N THR A 11 -0.12 -1.82 11.67
CA THR A 11 -0.45 -0.42 11.36
C THR A 11 0.46 0.59 12.05
N THR A 12 1.11 0.21 13.14
CA THR A 12 1.94 1.12 13.93
C THR A 12 3.41 0.99 13.57
N SER A 13 3.96 1.99 12.90
CA SER A 13 5.36 2.00 12.51
C SER A 13 6.30 2.52 13.61
N LEU A 14 7.53 2.01 13.64
CA LEU A 14 8.58 2.43 14.55
C LEU A 14 9.07 3.84 14.19
N ALA A 15 9.25 4.72 15.18
CA ALA A 15 9.84 6.04 14.96
C ALA A 15 11.38 5.94 14.96
N HIS A 16 12.02 6.53 13.95
CA HIS A 16 13.48 6.58 13.81
C HIS A 16 13.93 7.87 13.10
N LYS A 17 15.20 8.20 13.16
CA LYS A 17 15.75 9.47 12.63
C LYS A 17 15.40 9.71 11.14
N GLY A 18 15.34 8.67 10.35
CA GLY A 18 15.03 8.73 8.92
C GLY A 18 13.55 8.48 8.58
N SER A 19 12.64 8.36 9.55
CA SER A 19 11.23 7.99 9.31
C SER A 19 10.38 9.09 8.66
N ASN A 20 10.94 10.29 8.43
CA ASN A 20 10.21 11.49 8.02
C ASN A 20 9.02 11.80 8.95
N GLY A 21 9.21 11.50 10.23
CA GLY A 21 8.23 11.76 11.26
C GLY A 21 8.08 13.25 11.53
N VAL A 22 6.85 13.68 11.76
CA VAL A 22 6.50 15.05 12.11
C VAL A 22 5.57 15.01 13.31
N SER A 23 5.94 15.72 14.36
CA SER A 23 5.09 16.00 15.50
C SER A 23 4.64 17.46 15.44
N LYS A 24 3.33 17.70 15.51
CA LYS A 24 2.74 19.03 15.48
C LYS A 24 1.91 19.21 16.72
N ALA A 25 2.22 20.24 17.52
CA ALA A 25 1.46 20.56 18.72
C ALA A 25 -0.03 20.71 18.41
N SER A 26 -0.87 20.02 19.16
CA SER A 26 -2.34 20.06 19.04
C SER A 26 -2.95 21.18 19.88
N ILE A 27 -2.18 21.72 20.83
CA ILE A 27 -2.51 22.91 21.62
C ILE A 27 -1.46 23.97 21.27
N PRO A 28 -1.85 25.26 21.10
CA PRO A 28 -0.91 26.33 20.81
C PRO A 28 0.21 26.41 21.85
N ASP A 29 1.43 26.67 21.38
CA ASP A 29 2.58 26.95 22.22
C ASP A 29 2.56 28.42 22.64
N VAL A 30 2.16 28.70 23.88
CA VAL A 30 2.04 30.08 24.37
C VAL A 30 3.38 30.55 24.90
N CYS A 31 4.00 31.50 24.17
CA CYS A 31 5.29 32.08 24.51
C CYS A 31 5.18 33.60 24.76
N LYS A 32 5.98 34.10 25.67
CA LYS A 32 6.08 35.53 25.99
C LYS A 32 6.84 36.24 24.88
N THR A 33 6.14 37.09 24.16
CA THR A 33 6.69 37.85 23.03
C THR A 33 7.05 39.26 23.49
N PRO A 34 8.25 39.77 23.19
CA PRO A 34 8.64 41.13 23.54
C PRO A 34 7.82 42.15 22.73
N THR A 35 7.25 43.12 23.40
CA THR A 35 6.55 44.25 22.79
C THR A 35 7.01 45.55 23.42
N PRO A 36 6.79 46.72 22.81
CA PRO A 36 7.15 48.02 23.40
C PRO A 36 6.50 48.27 24.80
N GLY A 37 5.36 47.64 25.08
CA GLY A 37 4.65 47.72 26.36
C GLY A 37 5.04 46.63 27.37
N GLY A 38 6.02 45.78 27.05
CA GLY A 38 6.44 44.63 27.86
C GLY A 38 6.08 43.28 27.27
N PRO A 39 6.45 42.17 27.93
CA PRO A 39 6.16 40.82 27.44
C PRO A 39 4.67 40.51 27.35
N VAL A 40 4.22 40.01 26.19
CA VAL A 40 2.83 39.60 25.97
C VAL A 40 2.79 38.11 25.65
N PRO A 41 1.99 37.26 26.35
CA PRO A 41 1.77 35.88 25.97
C PRO A 41 1.05 35.78 24.63
N MET A 42 1.67 35.12 23.64
CA MET A 42 1.15 34.94 22.28
C MET A 42 1.10 33.45 21.96
N PRO A 43 0.04 32.97 21.31
CA PRO A 43 -0.04 31.57 20.84
C PRO A 43 0.72 31.36 19.53
N TYR A 44 1.54 30.32 19.49
CA TYR A 44 2.34 29.93 18.31
C TYR A 44 2.04 28.48 17.89
N PRO A 45 2.20 28.14 16.61
CA PRO A 45 2.34 26.75 16.21
C PRO A 45 3.65 26.20 16.76
N ASN A 46 3.74 24.89 16.91
CA ASN A 46 5.01 24.27 17.26
C ASN A 46 5.14 22.91 16.55
N ILE A 47 6.25 22.67 15.83
CA ILE A 47 6.49 21.53 14.99
C ILE A 47 7.88 20.97 15.23
N ALA A 48 7.98 19.65 15.47
CA ALA A 48 9.23 18.93 15.60
C ALA A 48 9.33 17.82 14.56
N GLN A 49 10.55 17.47 14.12
CA GLN A 49 10.78 16.53 13.03
C GLN A 49 11.80 15.45 13.38
N SER A 50 11.57 14.24 12.91
CA SER A 50 12.40 13.06 13.18
C SER A 50 13.87 13.21 12.75
N VAL A 51 14.17 14.08 11.78
CA VAL A 51 15.55 14.35 11.36
C VAL A 51 16.41 14.90 12.49
N THR A 52 15.80 15.55 13.48
CA THR A 52 16.47 16.08 14.67
C THR A 52 16.51 15.10 15.84
N LEU A 53 16.14 13.81 15.62
CA LEU A 53 16.17 12.80 16.68
C LEU A 53 17.54 12.69 17.34
N ASP A 54 17.54 12.75 18.65
CA ASP A 54 18.69 12.57 19.52
C ASP A 54 18.36 11.65 20.71
N LYS A 55 19.38 11.22 21.45
CA LYS A 55 19.26 10.32 22.61
C LYS A 55 18.55 8.98 22.31
N GLY A 56 18.54 8.56 21.03
CA GLY A 56 17.96 7.28 20.61
C GLY A 56 18.91 6.10 20.85
N THR A 57 18.66 5.01 20.10
CA THR A 57 19.47 3.79 20.16
C THR A 57 20.87 4.00 19.60
N THR A 58 21.84 3.28 20.15
CA THR A 58 23.25 3.34 19.72
C THR A 58 23.66 2.12 18.91
N THR A 59 23.18 0.93 19.27
CA THR A 59 23.57 -0.35 18.65
C THR A 59 22.52 -0.89 17.70
N VAL A 60 21.25 -0.83 18.07
CA VAL A 60 20.13 -1.27 17.23
C VAL A 60 19.68 -0.16 16.29
N LYS A 61 19.47 -0.49 15.01
CA LYS A 61 19.03 0.47 13.99
C LYS A 61 17.81 -0.05 13.24
N ALA A 62 16.91 0.86 12.85
CA ALA A 62 15.82 0.59 11.93
C ALA A 62 16.07 1.35 10.61
N ASP A 63 15.94 0.66 9.49
CA ASP A 63 16.26 1.22 8.15
C ASP A 63 17.65 1.91 8.11
N GLY A 64 18.61 1.36 8.90
CA GLY A 64 19.96 1.90 9.03
C GLY A 64 20.10 3.14 9.93
N MET A 65 19.01 3.59 10.57
CA MET A 65 18.94 4.84 11.35
C MET A 65 18.72 4.57 12.85
N MET A 66 19.13 5.54 13.67
CA MET A 66 18.85 5.59 15.12
C MET A 66 17.35 5.51 15.37
N ILE A 67 16.94 4.67 16.33
CA ILE A 67 15.54 4.45 16.73
C ILE A 67 15.20 5.35 17.90
N ALA A 68 14.00 5.91 17.89
CA ALA A 68 13.44 6.62 19.04
C ALA A 68 12.98 5.62 20.11
N VAL A 69 13.38 5.86 21.34
CA VAL A 69 13.07 5.05 22.51
C VAL A 69 12.67 5.96 23.69
N LYS A 70 12.13 5.38 24.76
CA LYS A 70 11.86 6.10 25.99
C LYS A 70 13.07 6.95 26.42
N GLY A 71 12.88 8.28 26.52
CA GLY A 71 13.93 9.24 26.85
C GLY A 71 14.65 9.82 25.64
N SER A 72 14.27 9.45 24.41
CA SER A 72 14.68 10.13 23.19
C SER A 72 13.92 11.45 23.02
N GLU A 73 14.45 12.31 22.17
CA GLU A 73 13.84 13.61 21.85
C GLU A 73 14.07 13.98 20.39
N TYR A 74 13.19 14.79 19.85
CA TYR A 74 13.55 15.66 18.72
C TYR A 74 14.18 16.90 19.32
N SER A 75 15.45 17.15 19.03
CA SER A 75 16.29 18.12 19.75
C SER A 75 15.82 19.56 19.66
N LEU A 76 14.89 19.85 18.73
CA LEU A 76 14.27 21.16 18.62
C LEU A 76 12.86 21.06 18.04
N SER A 77 12.04 22.05 18.36
CA SER A 77 10.75 22.30 17.75
C SER A 77 10.67 23.77 17.31
N ASN A 78 9.99 24.05 16.20
CA ASN A 78 9.96 25.34 15.53
C ASN A 78 8.54 25.90 15.46
N GLY A 79 8.40 27.21 15.36
CA GLY A 79 7.14 27.93 15.16
C GLY A 79 6.87 29.00 16.23
N ASP A 80 7.65 28.98 17.30
CA ASP A 80 7.59 29.92 18.44
C ASP A 80 8.76 30.93 18.45
N GLU A 81 9.41 31.14 17.30
CA GLU A 81 10.62 31.94 17.15
C GLU A 81 10.47 33.38 17.64
N ALA A 82 9.28 33.98 17.54
CA ALA A 82 9.02 35.32 18.03
C ALA A 82 8.83 35.39 19.56
N GLY A 83 8.61 34.25 20.21
CA GLY A 83 8.41 34.10 21.64
C GLY A 83 9.72 34.07 22.44
N THR A 84 10.68 34.92 22.12
CA THR A 84 12.07 34.89 22.64
C THR A 84 12.23 34.97 24.15
N ILE A 85 11.22 35.46 24.86
CA ILE A 85 11.23 35.49 26.34
C ILE A 85 10.86 34.09 26.91
N GLY A 86 10.39 33.19 26.07
CA GLY A 86 10.14 31.79 26.41
C GLY A 86 8.69 31.48 26.74
N GLY A 87 8.39 30.18 26.73
CA GLY A 87 7.08 29.63 27.00
C GLY A 87 6.56 30.01 28.40
N VAL A 88 5.26 30.12 28.53
CA VAL A 88 4.64 30.46 29.80
C VAL A 88 4.87 29.42 30.89
N LYS A 89 5.05 28.15 30.52
CA LYS A 89 5.34 27.03 31.40
C LYS A 89 6.84 26.72 31.45
N SER A 90 7.47 26.55 30.28
CA SER A 90 8.84 26.07 30.17
C SER A 90 9.90 27.16 30.32
N ASN A 91 9.55 28.42 30.09
CA ASN A 91 10.49 29.57 30.01
C ASN A 91 11.57 29.38 28.90
N THR A 92 11.28 28.56 27.89
CA THR A 92 12.16 28.29 26.74
C THR A 92 11.42 28.52 25.43
N PHE A 93 12.18 28.66 24.33
CA PHE A 93 11.65 28.68 22.97
C PHE A 93 12.55 27.84 22.05
N ILE A 94 12.00 27.27 20.99
CA ILE A 94 12.72 26.40 20.03
C ILE A 94 13.44 25.26 20.78
N LYS A 95 12.81 24.62 21.74
CA LYS A 95 13.40 23.52 22.50
C LYS A 95 12.85 22.17 22.07
N GLU A 96 13.40 21.12 22.69
CA GLU A 96 13.13 19.74 22.35
C GLU A 96 11.66 19.36 22.46
N ALA A 97 11.30 18.33 21.67
CA ALA A 97 10.04 17.59 21.84
C ALA A 97 10.35 16.16 22.30
N THR A 98 9.66 15.71 23.37
CA THR A 98 9.89 14.44 24.04
C THR A 98 8.66 13.54 24.01
N TRP A 99 8.84 12.23 23.97
CA TRP A 99 7.72 11.28 23.98
C TRP A 99 7.09 11.14 25.35
N ILE A 100 5.76 11.14 25.38
CA ILE A 100 4.93 10.89 26.58
C ILE A 100 4.65 9.38 26.70
N LEU A 101 4.30 8.75 25.58
CA LEU A 101 4.00 7.30 25.50
C LEU A 101 4.95 6.59 24.54
N TYR A 102 5.03 5.28 24.72
CA TYR A 102 5.90 4.35 23.98
C TYR A 102 5.33 2.93 24.09
N SER A 103 5.93 1.96 23.39
CA SER A 103 5.55 0.54 23.52
C SER A 103 5.74 0.03 24.95
N PHE A 104 4.81 -0.81 25.43
CA PHE A 104 4.92 -1.40 26.78
C PHE A 104 5.93 -2.56 26.84
N ASP A 105 6.03 -3.30 25.76
CA ASP A 105 6.68 -4.61 25.67
C ASP A 105 7.87 -4.65 24.71
N VAL A 106 7.84 -3.87 23.62
CA VAL A 106 8.93 -3.83 22.64
C VAL A 106 10.02 -2.89 23.08
N LYS A 107 11.24 -3.41 23.25
CA LYS A 107 12.43 -2.65 23.67
C LYS A 107 13.53 -2.71 22.61
N MET A 108 14.25 -1.60 22.47
CA MET A 108 15.43 -1.43 21.64
C MET A 108 16.55 -0.85 22.50
N ASP A 109 17.72 -1.47 22.52
CA ASP A 109 18.81 -1.12 23.47
C ASP A 109 18.33 -1.04 24.93
N GLY A 110 17.43 -1.97 25.33
CA GLY A 110 16.88 -2.03 26.69
C GLY A 110 15.80 -1.02 27.03
N LYS A 111 15.50 -0.08 26.14
CA LYS A 111 14.48 0.98 26.34
C LYS A 111 13.26 0.76 25.45
N ASN A 112 12.08 1.15 25.93
CA ASN A 112 10.81 0.97 25.22
C ASN A 112 10.77 1.78 23.91
N ALA A 113 10.34 1.17 22.83
CA ALA A 113 10.32 1.76 21.49
C ALA A 113 9.20 2.82 21.35
N CYS A 114 9.52 3.94 20.72
CA CYS A 114 8.55 4.99 20.36
C CYS A 114 7.97 4.76 18.97
N ARG A 115 6.71 5.10 18.75
CA ARG A 115 5.92 4.67 17.60
C ARG A 115 5.16 5.82 16.92
N LEU A 116 4.64 5.55 15.75
CA LEU A 116 3.57 6.34 15.14
C LEU A 116 2.43 6.52 16.14
N SER A 117 1.89 7.73 16.19
CA SER A 117 0.80 8.15 17.09
C SER A 117 1.12 8.18 18.58
N ASP A 118 2.34 7.90 19.01
CA ASP A 118 2.73 8.13 20.40
C ASP A 118 2.78 9.65 20.66
N PRO A 119 2.05 10.17 21.67
CA PRO A 119 1.99 11.60 21.95
C PRO A 119 3.32 12.17 22.45
N MET A 120 3.52 13.46 22.22
CA MET A 120 4.76 14.15 22.54
C MET A 120 4.50 15.49 23.25
N PHE A 121 5.38 15.85 24.18
CA PHE A 121 5.54 17.24 24.61
C PHE A 121 6.38 18.01 23.61
N HIS A 122 6.20 19.33 23.56
CA HIS A 122 6.95 20.26 22.72
C HIS A 122 7.47 21.43 23.52
N ASN A 123 8.54 22.05 23.01
CA ASN A 123 9.20 23.24 23.60
C ASN A 123 9.45 23.06 25.10
N HIS A 124 10.18 21.99 25.43
CA HIS A 124 10.51 21.67 26.83
C HIS A 124 9.25 21.59 27.73
N GLU A 125 8.26 20.80 27.30
CA GLU A 125 6.96 20.58 27.95
C GLU A 125 6.05 21.82 28.05
N ASN A 126 6.27 22.88 27.26
CA ASN A 126 5.40 24.03 27.23
C ASN A 126 4.03 23.74 26.63
N THR A 127 4.01 22.88 25.61
CA THR A 127 2.79 22.42 24.93
C THR A 127 2.83 20.93 24.60
N ILE A 128 1.76 20.40 24.02
CA ILE A 128 1.57 18.97 23.77
C ILE A 128 1.05 18.71 22.35
N ASN A 129 1.53 17.62 21.75
CA ASN A 129 0.90 16.94 20.64
C ASN A 129 0.18 15.68 21.16
N ALA A 130 -1.12 15.78 21.42
CA ALA A 130 -1.95 14.68 21.89
C ALA A 130 -2.27 13.67 20.76
N GLY A 131 -2.27 14.11 19.51
CA GLY A 131 -2.47 13.26 18.32
C GLY A 131 -1.26 12.41 17.97
N GLY A 132 -0.12 12.70 18.58
CA GLY A 132 1.13 11.96 18.43
C GLY A 132 1.91 12.25 17.15
N ASN A 133 3.07 11.63 17.09
CA ASN A 133 3.97 11.71 15.95
C ASN A 133 3.33 11.07 14.70
N THR A 134 3.31 11.78 13.59
CA THR A 134 2.87 11.29 12.28
C THR A 134 4.08 11.01 11.40
N GLN A 135 4.04 9.95 10.62
CA GLN A 135 5.11 9.61 9.68
C GLN A 135 4.55 8.82 8.50
N PRO A 136 5.13 9.00 7.28
CA PRO A 136 4.73 8.21 6.15
C PRO A 136 5.10 6.75 6.38
N GLU A 137 4.19 5.86 6.03
CA GLU A 137 4.48 4.43 6.05
C GLU A 137 5.22 4.02 4.78
N LYS A 138 6.27 3.21 4.93
CA LYS A 138 6.80 2.46 3.82
C LYS A 138 5.79 1.37 3.50
N ARG A 139 5.13 1.50 2.36
CA ARG A 139 4.36 0.38 1.83
C ARG A 139 5.35 -0.75 1.57
N VAL A 140 5.40 -1.73 2.45
CA VAL A 140 6.03 -3.02 2.15
C VAL A 140 5.15 -3.59 1.04
N ARG A 141 5.65 -3.58 -0.18
CA ARG A 141 4.96 -4.26 -1.26
C ARG A 141 5.04 -5.75 -0.93
N GLU A 142 3.89 -6.34 -0.67
CA GLU A 142 3.80 -7.79 -0.51
C GLU A 142 4.49 -8.48 -1.69
N VAL A 143 5.17 -9.57 -1.42
CA VAL A 143 5.83 -10.37 -2.45
C VAL A 143 4.75 -11.20 -3.13
N LEU A 144 4.73 -11.17 -4.47
CA LEU A 144 3.84 -12.01 -5.25
C LEU A 144 4.32 -13.46 -5.15
N GLU A 145 3.45 -14.34 -4.69
CA GLU A 145 3.73 -15.77 -4.59
C GLU A 145 3.12 -16.55 -5.76
N CYS A 146 3.70 -17.70 -6.07
CA CYS A 146 3.16 -18.61 -7.09
C CYS A 146 1.78 -19.13 -6.67
N GLY A 147 0.82 -19.12 -7.57
CA GLY A 147 -0.56 -19.54 -7.30
C GLY A 147 -1.42 -18.48 -6.61
N GLU A 148 -0.88 -17.32 -6.35
CA GLU A 148 -1.65 -16.22 -5.79
C GLU A 148 -2.60 -15.64 -6.84
N SER A 149 -3.90 -15.60 -6.51
CA SER A 149 -4.98 -15.15 -7.39
C SER A 149 -5.67 -13.89 -6.88
N GLY A 150 -6.35 -13.18 -7.77
CA GLY A 150 -7.10 -11.98 -7.46
C GLY A 150 -7.37 -11.12 -8.68
N THR A 151 -7.68 -9.83 -8.49
CA THR A 151 -7.71 -8.91 -9.64
C THR A 151 -6.29 -8.61 -10.12
N TYR A 152 -6.12 -8.45 -11.42
CA TYR A 152 -4.80 -8.07 -11.95
C TYR A 152 -4.25 -6.78 -11.32
N GLY A 153 -5.13 -5.81 -11.05
CA GLY A 153 -4.76 -4.55 -10.40
C GLY A 153 -4.17 -4.74 -9.01
N ASP A 154 -4.70 -5.67 -8.21
CA ASP A 154 -4.19 -5.98 -6.88
C ASP A 154 -2.87 -6.73 -6.94
N LEU A 155 -2.79 -7.78 -7.76
CA LEU A 155 -1.54 -8.50 -7.98
C LEU A 155 -0.43 -7.61 -8.54
N LYS A 156 -0.77 -6.58 -9.32
CA LYS A 156 0.18 -5.60 -9.86
C LYS A 156 0.84 -4.73 -8.79
N LYS A 157 0.18 -4.54 -7.65
CA LYS A 157 0.73 -3.77 -6.52
C LYS A 157 1.86 -4.52 -5.80
N LYS A 158 1.93 -5.85 -5.94
CA LYS A 158 2.93 -6.72 -5.30
C LYS A 158 4.25 -6.73 -6.07
N THR A 159 5.35 -7.03 -5.37
CA THR A 159 6.70 -7.20 -5.96
C THR A 159 6.91 -8.64 -6.43
N GLY A 160 7.98 -8.90 -7.16
CA GLY A 160 8.32 -10.26 -7.63
C GLY A 160 8.13 -10.49 -9.13
N LYS A 161 7.99 -9.43 -9.91
CA LYS A 161 7.81 -9.46 -11.39
C LYS A 161 8.83 -10.33 -12.14
N ASN A 162 10.00 -10.57 -11.58
CA ASN A 162 11.06 -11.28 -12.31
C ASN A 162 10.88 -12.80 -12.31
N GLN A 163 10.09 -13.36 -11.39
CA GLN A 163 9.85 -14.80 -11.26
C GLN A 163 8.48 -15.21 -11.78
N PHE A 164 7.46 -14.37 -11.58
CA PHE A 164 6.07 -14.66 -11.89
C PHE A 164 5.47 -13.62 -12.83
N ASP A 165 4.69 -14.09 -13.78
CA ASP A 165 3.75 -13.28 -14.55
C ASP A 165 2.36 -13.39 -13.92
N ARG A 166 1.52 -12.43 -14.23
CA ARG A 166 0.10 -12.38 -13.81
C ARG A 166 -0.73 -12.73 -15.02
N ASP A 167 -1.09 -13.99 -15.10
CA ASP A 167 -1.87 -14.51 -16.20
C ASP A 167 -3.34 -14.11 -16.06
N HIS A 168 -3.89 -13.45 -17.05
CA HIS A 168 -5.30 -13.07 -17.10
C HIS A 168 -6.14 -14.24 -17.62
N VAL A 169 -7.07 -14.71 -16.81
CA VAL A 169 -8.01 -15.76 -17.21
C VAL A 169 -9.43 -15.28 -16.90
N PRO A 170 -10.21 -14.99 -17.94
CA PRO A 170 -9.94 -15.09 -19.38
C PRO A 170 -8.98 -14.01 -19.89
N SER A 171 -8.49 -14.21 -21.11
CA SER A 171 -7.65 -13.25 -21.81
C SER A 171 -8.24 -11.84 -21.77
N LYS A 172 -7.46 -10.85 -21.31
CA LYS A 172 -7.85 -9.44 -21.32
C LYS A 172 -8.18 -8.92 -22.72
N ALA A 173 -7.48 -9.43 -23.75
CA ALA A 173 -7.73 -9.04 -25.14
C ALA A 173 -9.11 -9.54 -25.59
N ALA A 174 -9.44 -10.79 -25.34
CA ALA A 174 -10.74 -11.36 -25.66
C ALA A 174 -11.89 -10.74 -24.86
N LEU A 175 -11.68 -10.43 -23.56
CA LEU A 175 -12.63 -9.66 -22.76
C LEU A 175 -12.95 -8.30 -23.37
N LYS A 176 -11.93 -7.56 -23.82
CA LYS A 176 -12.13 -6.26 -24.48
C LYS A 176 -12.91 -6.37 -25.77
N GLU A 177 -12.64 -7.41 -26.58
CA GLU A 177 -13.39 -7.65 -27.82
C GLU A 177 -14.87 -7.94 -27.53
N LEU A 178 -15.17 -8.77 -26.52
CA LEU A 178 -16.56 -8.98 -26.09
C LEU A 178 -17.17 -7.67 -25.55
N GLY A 179 -16.42 -6.89 -24.78
CA GLY A 179 -16.86 -5.59 -24.25
C GLY A 179 -17.21 -4.59 -25.35
N LYS A 180 -16.39 -4.51 -26.41
CA LYS A 180 -16.68 -3.67 -27.59
C LYS A 180 -18.00 -4.06 -28.24
N LYS A 181 -18.24 -5.35 -28.45
CA LYS A 181 -19.49 -5.86 -29.06
C LYS A 181 -20.71 -5.61 -28.18
N LEU A 182 -20.57 -5.70 -26.86
CA LEU A 182 -21.66 -5.40 -25.93
C LEU A 182 -21.98 -3.90 -25.91
N ALA A 183 -20.95 -3.04 -25.94
CA ALA A 183 -21.13 -1.60 -26.01
C ALA A 183 -21.80 -1.19 -27.33
N GLU A 184 -21.34 -1.71 -28.47
CA GLU A 184 -21.92 -1.48 -29.80
C GLU A 184 -23.40 -1.87 -29.85
N LYS A 185 -23.79 -3.03 -29.33
CA LYS A 185 -25.18 -3.46 -29.22
C LYS A 185 -26.06 -2.54 -28.39
N ALA A 186 -25.48 -1.79 -27.46
CA ALA A 186 -26.15 -0.86 -26.58
C ALA A 186 -26.04 0.60 -27.07
N ASP A 187 -25.56 0.81 -28.29
CA ASP A 187 -25.29 2.14 -28.88
C ASP A 187 -24.38 3.01 -27.99
N LYS A 188 -23.34 2.37 -27.42
CA LYS A 188 -22.33 3.03 -26.57
C LYS A 188 -20.93 2.83 -27.13
N ALA A 189 -20.06 3.82 -26.90
CA ALA A 189 -18.65 3.68 -27.21
C ALA A 189 -17.93 2.87 -26.10
N PHE A 190 -17.07 1.92 -26.48
CA PHE A 190 -16.16 1.26 -25.56
C PHE A 190 -14.90 2.13 -25.39
N THR A 191 -14.81 2.86 -24.28
CA THR A 191 -13.79 3.88 -24.04
C THR A 191 -12.46 3.30 -23.55
N GLY A 192 -11.38 4.10 -23.64
CA GLY A 192 -10.08 3.74 -23.06
C GLY A 192 -10.14 3.53 -21.53
N ALA A 193 -11.02 4.27 -20.83
CA ALA A 193 -11.24 4.08 -19.40
C ALA A 193 -11.86 2.71 -19.10
N MET A 194 -12.85 2.27 -19.90
CA MET A 194 -13.43 0.92 -19.78
C MET A 194 -12.41 -0.17 -20.06
N ALA A 195 -11.56 0.01 -21.09
CA ALA A 195 -10.48 -0.92 -21.39
C ALA A 195 -9.49 -1.05 -20.24
N THR A 196 -9.14 0.05 -19.60
CA THR A 196 -8.27 0.07 -18.41
C THR A 196 -8.93 -0.60 -17.20
N ALA A 197 -10.24 -0.39 -17.01
CA ALA A 197 -11.01 -1.07 -15.96
C ALA A 197 -11.04 -2.59 -16.18
N VAL A 198 -11.25 -3.06 -17.41
CA VAL A 198 -11.16 -4.50 -17.77
C VAL A 198 -9.78 -5.04 -17.41
N ASP A 199 -8.68 -4.36 -17.80
CA ASP A 199 -7.32 -4.80 -17.48
C ASP A 199 -7.07 -4.91 -15.98
N SER A 200 -7.63 -4.00 -15.19
CA SER A 200 -7.36 -3.93 -13.74
C SER A 200 -8.23 -4.86 -12.92
N LEU A 201 -9.50 -5.03 -13.31
CA LEU A 201 -10.50 -5.77 -12.54
C LEU A 201 -10.65 -7.23 -12.97
N ALA A 202 -10.13 -7.61 -14.16
CA ALA A 202 -10.17 -8.99 -14.61
C ALA A 202 -9.38 -9.91 -13.67
N ALA A 203 -9.88 -11.13 -13.51
CA ALA A 203 -9.24 -12.16 -12.70
C ALA A 203 -7.86 -12.51 -13.27
N ALA A 204 -6.91 -12.72 -12.39
CA ALA A 204 -5.56 -13.14 -12.76
C ALA A 204 -4.95 -14.02 -11.67
N ILE A 205 -3.96 -14.80 -12.04
CA ILE A 205 -3.20 -15.66 -11.14
C ILE A 205 -1.70 -15.52 -11.42
N ALA A 206 -0.89 -15.56 -10.38
CA ALA A 206 0.56 -15.54 -10.50
C ALA A 206 1.12 -16.92 -10.85
N ILE A 207 1.74 -17.04 -12.01
CA ILE A 207 2.37 -18.27 -12.49
C ILE A 207 3.82 -18.01 -12.90
N PRO A 208 4.69 -19.04 -12.90
CA PRO A 208 6.07 -18.89 -13.37
C PRO A 208 6.14 -18.34 -14.79
N LYS A 209 7.00 -17.36 -15.00
CA LYS A 209 7.20 -16.72 -16.31
C LYS A 209 7.38 -17.69 -17.47
N PRO A 210 8.27 -18.71 -17.36
CA PRO A 210 8.45 -19.66 -18.46
C PRO A 210 7.17 -20.41 -18.81
N LEU A 211 6.37 -20.78 -17.80
CA LEU A 211 5.09 -21.47 -18.03
C LEU A 211 4.10 -20.56 -18.77
N HIS A 212 3.95 -19.31 -18.32
CA HIS A 212 3.08 -18.32 -18.96
C HIS A 212 3.50 -18.08 -20.42
N GLN A 213 4.79 -17.81 -20.65
CA GLN A 213 5.29 -17.42 -21.96
C GLN A 213 5.26 -18.56 -23.00
N LEU A 214 5.44 -19.81 -22.55
CA LEU A 214 5.53 -20.96 -23.45
C LEU A 214 4.19 -21.68 -23.66
N HIS A 215 3.28 -21.63 -22.69
CA HIS A 215 2.12 -22.50 -22.65
C HIS A 215 0.77 -21.80 -22.47
N SER A 216 0.74 -20.55 -21.97
CA SER A 216 -0.53 -19.81 -21.87
C SER A 216 -0.98 -19.37 -23.26
N GLU A 217 -2.24 -19.62 -23.55
CA GLU A 217 -2.87 -19.18 -24.79
C GLU A 217 -3.18 -17.68 -24.80
N THR A 218 -3.06 -17.03 -23.64
CA THR A 218 -3.28 -15.58 -23.48
C THR A 218 -2.02 -14.76 -23.71
N TYR A 219 -0.83 -15.37 -23.56
CA TYR A 219 0.45 -14.68 -23.76
C TYR A 219 0.70 -14.40 -25.25
N GLY A 220 0.92 -13.12 -25.59
CA GLY A 220 1.17 -12.74 -26.98
C GLY A 220 0.02 -13.04 -27.96
N GLN A 221 -1.21 -13.15 -27.45
CA GLN A 221 -2.39 -13.45 -28.25
C GLN A 221 -2.55 -12.46 -29.42
N THR A 222 -2.72 -12.97 -30.64
CA THR A 222 -2.96 -12.13 -31.83
C THR A 222 -4.33 -11.47 -31.78
N ALA A 223 -4.51 -10.39 -32.56
CA ALA A 223 -5.79 -9.68 -32.64
C ALA A 223 -6.91 -10.58 -33.18
N GLU A 224 -6.62 -11.41 -34.19
CA GLU A 224 -7.56 -12.35 -34.77
C GLU A 224 -8.03 -13.38 -33.75
N LYS A 225 -7.11 -13.95 -32.95
CA LYS A 225 -7.44 -14.90 -31.89
C LYS A 225 -8.27 -14.23 -30.81
N ALA A 226 -7.91 -13.01 -30.39
CA ALA A 226 -8.67 -12.25 -29.40
C ALA A 226 -10.11 -11.96 -29.89
N GLN A 227 -10.28 -11.59 -31.15
CA GLN A 227 -11.59 -11.38 -31.78
C GLN A 227 -12.43 -12.66 -31.84
N ALA A 228 -11.79 -13.80 -32.19
CA ALA A 228 -12.46 -15.09 -32.23
C ALA A 228 -12.92 -15.55 -30.86
N ASP A 229 -12.04 -15.47 -29.84
CA ASP A 229 -12.33 -15.85 -28.47
C ASP A 229 -13.34 -14.87 -27.80
N GLY A 230 -13.28 -13.57 -28.10
CA GLY A 230 -14.23 -12.54 -27.66
C GLY A 230 -15.48 -12.40 -28.53
N ALA A 231 -15.73 -13.31 -29.47
CA ALA A 231 -16.85 -13.22 -30.41
C ALA A 231 -18.22 -13.29 -29.70
N SER A 232 -18.31 -14.03 -28.63
CA SER A 232 -19.51 -14.17 -27.78
C SER A 232 -19.09 -14.65 -26.39
N THR A 233 -20.01 -14.53 -25.41
CA THR A 233 -19.80 -15.06 -24.06
C THR A 233 -19.48 -16.55 -24.07
N LYS A 234 -20.16 -17.34 -24.91
CA LYS A 234 -19.89 -18.77 -25.07
C LYS A 234 -18.45 -19.02 -25.54
N LYS A 235 -17.99 -18.30 -26.57
CA LYS A 235 -16.64 -18.43 -27.10
C LYS A 235 -15.57 -18.03 -26.08
N LEU A 236 -15.83 -16.97 -25.30
CA LEU A 236 -14.94 -16.56 -24.22
C LEU A 236 -14.83 -17.63 -23.13
N ASN A 237 -15.94 -18.25 -22.74
CA ASN A 237 -15.96 -19.33 -21.75
C ASN A 237 -15.19 -20.57 -22.26
N GLU A 238 -15.37 -20.94 -23.54
CA GLU A 238 -14.60 -22.02 -24.17
C GLU A 238 -13.10 -21.72 -24.19
N ALA A 239 -12.70 -20.50 -24.56
CA ALA A 239 -11.31 -20.05 -24.56
C ALA A 239 -10.70 -20.07 -23.16
N THR A 240 -11.45 -19.62 -22.15
CA THR A 240 -11.04 -19.67 -20.74
C THR A 240 -10.74 -21.09 -20.28
N LYS A 241 -11.67 -22.04 -20.53
CA LYS A 241 -11.48 -23.46 -20.18
C LYS A 241 -10.29 -24.08 -20.91
N ARG A 242 -10.05 -23.69 -22.15
CA ARG A 242 -8.91 -24.16 -22.97
C ARG A 242 -7.57 -23.67 -22.41
N ASP A 243 -7.48 -22.39 -22.03
CA ASP A 243 -6.27 -21.81 -21.47
C ASP A 243 -5.92 -22.42 -20.11
N LEU A 244 -6.89 -22.54 -19.20
CA LEU A 244 -6.70 -23.24 -17.92
C LEU A 244 -6.12 -24.65 -18.13
N LYS A 245 -6.67 -25.41 -19.09
CA LYS A 245 -6.19 -26.76 -19.40
C LYS A 245 -4.78 -26.77 -19.99
N ALA A 246 -4.42 -25.77 -20.80
CA ALA A 246 -3.07 -25.64 -21.36
C ALA A 246 -2.02 -25.46 -20.28
N ILE A 247 -2.30 -24.63 -19.28
CA ILE A 247 -1.42 -24.46 -18.11
C ILE A 247 -1.36 -25.73 -17.25
N GLU A 248 -2.50 -26.36 -16.94
CA GLU A 248 -2.55 -27.59 -16.14
C GLU A 248 -1.71 -28.73 -16.76
N ASN A 249 -1.78 -28.88 -18.07
CA ASN A 249 -1.02 -29.89 -18.79
C ASN A 249 0.50 -29.71 -18.68
N ASN A 250 0.97 -28.49 -18.47
CA ASN A 250 2.39 -28.10 -18.49
C ASN A 250 2.94 -27.66 -17.12
N MET A 251 2.10 -27.50 -16.09
CA MET A 251 2.52 -26.94 -14.79
C MET A 251 3.48 -27.84 -14.00
N LYS A 252 3.50 -29.18 -14.27
CA LYS A 252 4.29 -30.14 -13.49
C LYS A 252 5.79 -29.86 -13.56
N SER A 253 6.29 -29.39 -14.68
CA SER A 253 7.71 -29.09 -14.91
C SER A 253 8.13 -27.68 -14.46
N HIS A 254 7.16 -26.80 -14.17
CA HIS A 254 7.42 -25.38 -13.90
C HIS A 254 6.99 -24.91 -12.51
N MET A 255 6.12 -25.67 -11.83
CA MET A 255 5.57 -25.32 -10.53
C MET A 255 5.94 -26.36 -9.45
N ASP A 256 6.19 -25.92 -8.23
CA ASP A 256 6.25 -26.83 -7.09
C ASP A 256 4.87 -27.38 -6.70
N ALA A 257 4.81 -28.29 -5.76
CA ALA A 257 3.59 -28.97 -5.35
C ALA A 257 2.55 -27.99 -4.78
N LYS A 258 2.98 -27.00 -3.98
CA LYS A 258 2.11 -25.96 -3.37
C LYS A 258 1.47 -25.10 -4.47
N CYS A 259 2.28 -24.60 -5.37
CA CYS A 259 1.81 -23.75 -6.47
C CYS A 259 0.83 -24.49 -7.38
N ARG A 260 1.13 -25.76 -7.72
CA ARG A 260 0.20 -26.59 -8.52
C ARG A 260 -1.15 -26.79 -7.84
N ALA A 261 -1.15 -27.04 -6.52
CA ALA A 261 -2.38 -27.21 -5.78
C ALA A 261 -3.25 -25.94 -5.79
N LEU A 262 -2.64 -24.78 -5.52
CA LEU A 262 -3.32 -23.48 -5.56
C LEU A 262 -3.85 -23.16 -6.96
N TYR A 263 -3.07 -23.44 -8.02
CA TYR A 263 -3.53 -23.22 -9.39
C TYR A 263 -4.70 -24.13 -9.74
N ALA A 264 -4.63 -25.41 -9.39
CA ALA A 264 -5.69 -26.37 -9.71
C ALA A 264 -7.01 -26.03 -8.97
N GLU A 265 -6.94 -25.63 -7.70
CA GLU A 265 -8.09 -25.16 -6.94
C GLU A 265 -8.73 -23.95 -7.60
N TRP A 266 -7.94 -22.92 -7.88
CA TRP A 266 -8.42 -21.71 -8.54
C TRP A 266 -8.97 -21.97 -9.95
N ALA A 267 -8.32 -22.82 -10.74
CA ALA A 267 -8.79 -23.18 -12.08
C ALA A 267 -10.13 -23.92 -12.03
N GLN A 268 -10.34 -24.76 -11.00
CA GLN A 268 -11.62 -25.42 -10.78
C GLN A 268 -12.70 -24.42 -10.37
N GLU A 269 -12.40 -23.49 -9.47
CA GLU A 269 -13.31 -22.42 -9.09
C GLU A 269 -13.78 -21.60 -10.29
N ILE A 270 -12.89 -21.22 -11.19
CA ILE A 270 -13.25 -20.49 -12.43
C ILE A 270 -14.18 -21.34 -13.32
N ARG A 271 -13.94 -22.65 -13.44
CA ARG A 271 -14.84 -23.55 -14.21
C ARG A 271 -16.23 -23.62 -13.59
N ASP A 272 -16.29 -23.80 -12.26
CA ASP A 272 -17.56 -23.90 -11.53
C ASP A 272 -18.35 -22.59 -11.67
N GLN A 273 -17.71 -21.43 -11.52
CA GLN A 273 -18.36 -20.14 -11.72
C GLN A 273 -18.92 -19.96 -13.15
N ILE A 274 -18.21 -20.44 -14.17
CA ILE A 274 -18.68 -20.38 -15.56
C ILE A 274 -19.87 -21.36 -15.78
N GLU A 275 -19.89 -22.49 -15.08
CA GLU A 275 -20.99 -23.48 -15.17
C GLU A 275 -22.24 -23.02 -14.45
N GLU A 276 -22.09 -22.44 -13.25
CA GLU A 276 -23.18 -21.86 -12.47
C GLU A 276 -23.77 -20.62 -13.14
N ASP A 277 -22.93 -19.75 -13.69
CA ASP A 277 -23.35 -18.56 -14.42
C ASP A 277 -22.62 -18.41 -15.77
N PRO A 278 -23.14 -19.03 -16.84
CA PRO A 278 -22.55 -18.90 -18.17
C PRO A 278 -22.46 -17.47 -18.71
N LYS A 279 -23.15 -16.50 -18.09
CA LYS A 279 -23.11 -15.07 -18.43
C LYS A 279 -22.21 -14.25 -17.49
N LEU A 280 -21.42 -14.86 -16.65
CA LEU A 280 -20.54 -14.21 -15.67
C LEU A 280 -19.72 -13.07 -16.30
N TYR A 281 -18.99 -13.33 -17.35
CA TYR A 281 -18.15 -12.31 -18.01
C TYR A 281 -18.96 -11.27 -18.78
N GLU A 282 -20.14 -11.60 -19.27
CA GLU A 282 -21.06 -10.63 -19.85
C GLU A 282 -21.57 -9.66 -18.80
N LYS A 283 -21.98 -10.16 -17.63
CA LYS A 283 -22.41 -9.35 -16.49
C LYS A 283 -21.27 -8.43 -15.98
N PHE A 284 -20.07 -8.98 -15.85
CA PHE A 284 -18.87 -8.22 -15.50
C PHE A 284 -18.63 -7.06 -16.46
N LEU A 285 -18.66 -7.32 -17.78
CA LEU A 285 -18.45 -6.30 -18.79
C LEU A 285 -19.59 -5.29 -18.84
N LYS A 286 -20.84 -5.73 -18.69
CA LYS A 286 -22.01 -4.84 -18.63
C LYS A 286 -21.92 -3.87 -17.45
N ALA A 287 -21.44 -4.32 -16.28
CA ALA A 287 -21.22 -3.45 -15.14
C ALA A 287 -20.17 -2.36 -15.44
N ILE A 288 -19.07 -2.71 -16.13
CA ILE A 288 -18.03 -1.74 -16.53
C ILE A 288 -18.56 -0.74 -17.57
N ILE A 289 -19.37 -1.19 -18.53
CA ILE A 289 -19.93 -0.36 -19.58
C ILE A 289 -21.12 0.48 -19.08
N GLY A 290 -21.69 0.13 -17.94
CA GLY A 290 -22.87 0.80 -17.39
C GLY A 290 -24.15 0.52 -18.19
N ILE A 291 -24.37 -0.75 -18.59
CA ILE A 291 -25.58 -1.25 -19.26
C ILE A 291 -26.22 -2.38 -18.45
N LYS A 292 -27.55 -2.52 -18.59
CA LYS A 292 -28.29 -3.59 -17.90
C LYS A 292 -28.23 -4.93 -18.63
#